data_592bb45c3aa5a042485cb7ac9aa2dcd8
#
_entry.id   592bb45c3aa5a042485cb7ac9aa2dcd8
#
_cell.length_a   1.000
_cell.length_b   1.000
_cell.length_c   1.000
_cell.angle_alpha   90.00
_cell.angle_beta   90.00
_cell.angle_gamma   90.00
#
_symmetry.space_group_name_H-M   'P 1'
#
loop_
_entity.id
_entity.type
_entity.pdbx_description
1 polymer ?
#
loop_
_entity_poly.entity_id
_entity_poly.type
_entity_poly.pdbx_seq_one_letter_code
_entity_poly.pdbx_strand_id
1 'polypeptide(L)'
;MTNKRRIVGSLAFLLAAVVMVPTLTGRYAANKTTVHELAPGVFFRKTQVKPEFIGCNQGWVIFKDFVLVIDANFPNQAEKVIELIREQTDKPIKYIFDTHYHGDHADGNAIFKKLGATAIASQRSRTEFETKGIEGFESSKRIKPDEYGKLDYVYPTIYFPQRMILDDGEMRVELIWSGHAHTMGDAVAWLPRHGILFTGDSIVNGAFNYTGDSDTANWINVIDKLSELPIKIVAPGHGEPAGKELLKTQKKYFVEMRQIIGQAIQDGKSLDEIKQTIELPFYKEWGGVDVKERTENIEHIYGELTKK
;
A
#
# COMPACT_ATOMS: atom_id res chain seq x y z
N MET A 1 -79.13 22.23 -13.71
CA MET A 1 -78.28 22.64 -12.56
C MET A 1 -77.17 21.61 -12.46
N THR A 2 -76.04 21.86 -13.09
CA THR A 2 -74.90 20.89 -13.27
C THR A 2 -73.68 21.31 -12.43
N ASN A 3 -73.42 20.53 -11.39
CA ASN A 3 -72.24 20.73 -10.49
C ASN A 3 -70.98 20.12 -11.09
N LYS A 4 -70.05 20.98 -11.51
CA LYS A 4 -68.70 20.57 -11.95
C LYS A 4 -67.79 20.50 -10.71
N ARG A 5 -67.35 19.29 -10.33
CA ARG A 5 -66.25 19.07 -9.36
C ARG A 5 -64.93 19.26 -10.06
N ARG A 6 -64.10 20.20 -9.63
CA ARG A 6 -62.71 20.36 -9.99
C ARG A 6 -61.85 19.34 -9.23
N ILE A 7 -61.12 18.52 -9.97
CA ILE A 7 -60.07 17.66 -9.42
C ILE A 7 -58.78 18.48 -9.43
N VAL A 8 -58.23 18.74 -8.26
CA VAL A 8 -56.93 19.35 -8.09
C VAL A 8 -55.90 18.19 -8.02
N GLY A 9 -55.13 17.98 -9.08
CA GLY A 9 -54.05 17.03 -9.08
C GLY A 9 -52.81 17.65 -8.45
N SER A 10 -52.35 17.07 -7.33
CA SER A 10 -51.07 17.40 -6.72
C SER A 10 -49.94 16.71 -7.47
N LEU A 11 -49.12 17.49 -8.16
CA LEU A 11 -47.85 17.04 -8.75
C LEU A 11 -46.79 16.97 -7.64
N ALA A 12 -46.44 15.78 -7.22
CA ALA A 12 -45.27 15.57 -6.34
C ALA A 12 -44.02 15.63 -7.19
N PHE A 13 -43.19 16.67 -7.03
CA PHE A 13 -41.86 16.73 -7.56
C PHE A 13 -40.94 15.83 -6.73
N LEU A 14 -40.50 14.70 -7.31
CA LEU A 14 -39.36 13.94 -6.78
C LEU A 14 -38.06 14.72 -7.13
N LEU A 15 -37.46 15.34 -6.14
CA LEU A 15 -36.08 15.81 -6.25
C LEU A 15 -35.13 14.59 -6.18
N ALA A 16 -34.65 14.17 -7.34
CA ALA A 16 -33.53 13.25 -7.38
C ALA A 16 -32.25 14.01 -6.99
N ALA A 17 -31.74 13.75 -5.80
CA ALA A 17 -30.42 14.23 -5.40
C ALA A 17 -29.36 13.50 -6.23
N VAL A 18 -28.82 14.19 -7.24
CA VAL A 18 -27.63 13.74 -7.96
C VAL A 18 -26.45 13.92 -7.03
N VAL A 19 -25.96 12.83 -6.45
CA VAL A 19 -24.68 12.80 -5.76
C VAL A 19 -23.60 12.92 -6.83
N MET A 20 -23.08 14.13 -7.01
CA MET A 20 -21.86 14.33 -7.80
C MET A 20 -20.70 13.67 -7.07
N VAL A 21 -20.25 12.54 -7.60
CA VAL A 21 -18.92 11.98 -7.29
C VAL A 21 -17.92 12.92 -7.98
N PRO A 22 -16.99 13.56 -7.25
CA PRO A 22 -16.00 14.40 -7.89
C PRO A 22 -15.09 13.52 -8.76
N THR A 23 -15.13 13.72 -10.06
CA THR A 23 -14.14 13.16 -11.00
C THR A 23 -12.81 13.85 -10.73
N LEU A 24 -11.85 13.12 -10.18
CA LEU A 24 -10.46 13.55 -9.99
C LEU A 24 -9.79 13.72 -11.38
N THR A 25 -9.98 14.88 -12.01
CA THR A 25 -9.18 15.29 -13.17
C THR A 25 -7.97 16.08 -12.69
N GLY A 26 -6.95 15.38 -12.18
CA GLY A 26 -5.65 15.97 -11.86
C GLY A 26 -4.82 16.11 -13.14
N ARG A 27 -4.53 17.34 -13.59
CA ARG A 27 -3.52 17.61 -14.62
C ARG A 27 -2.14 17.29 -14.05
N TYR A 28 -1.43 16.38 -14.69
CA TYR A 28 -0.04 16.04 -14.38
C TYR A 28 0.86 17.27 -14.55
N ALA A 29 1.29 17.88 -13.45
CA ALA A 29 2.45 18.75 -13.39
C ALA A 29 3.62 17.90 -12.86
N ALA A 30 4.67 17.75 -13.64
CA ALA A 30 5.90 17.05 -13.26
C ALA A 30 6.43 17.63 -11.92
N ASN A 31 6.80 16.73 -10.99
CA ASN A 31 7.46 17.02 -9.71
C ASN A 31 6.63 17.63 -8.56
N LYS A 32 5.35 17.37 -8.44
CA LYS A 32 4.64 17.66 -7.18
C LYS A 32 4.24 16.38 -6.48
N THR A 33 4.80 16.16 -5.28
CA THR A 33 4.23 15.26 -4.27
C THR A 33 2.74 15.56 -4.15
N THR A 34 1.89 14.57 -4.44
CA THR A 34 0.44 14.76 -4.36
C THR A 34 -0.05 14.24 -3.02
N VAL A 35 -0.67 15.11 -2.23
CA VAL A 35 -1.35 14.74 -0.99
C VAL A 35 -2.84 14.72 -1.26
N HIS A 36 -3.51 13.64 -0.88
CA HIS A 36 -4.95 13.47 -0.94
C HIS A 36 -5.50 13.34 0.47
N GLU A 37 -6.49 14.14 0.83
CA GLU A 37 -7.33 13.88 2.00
C GLU A 37 -8.40 12.86 1.56
N LEU A 38 -8.25 11.60 2.01
CA LEU A 38 -9.15 10.50 1.65
C LEU A 38 -10.46 10.52 2.45
N ALA A 39 -10.41 11.08 3.66
CA ALA A 39 -11.52 11.37 4.55
C ALA A 39 -11.06 12.41 5.57
N PRO A 40 -11.96 13.10 6.31
CA PRO A 40 -11.55 14.08 7.32
C PRO A 40 -10.50 13.51 8.28
N GLY A 41 -9.31 14.10 8.27
CA GLY A 41 -8.18 13.68 9.10
C GLY A 41 -7.44 12.42 8.63
N VAL A 42 -7.72 11.90 7.43
CA VAL A 42 -7.06 10.73 6.82
C VAL A 42 -6.40 11.15 5.53
N PHE A 43 -5.10 11.09 5.48
CA PHE A 43 -4.31 11.59 4.37
C PHE A 43 -3.50 10.47 3.71
N PHE A 44 -3.26 10.63 2.42
CA PHE A 44 -2.43 9.77 1.59
C PHE A 44 -1.48 10.65 0.78
N ARG A 45 -0.21 10.31 0.79
CA ARG A 45 0.82 10.96 0.00
C ARG A 45 1.33 10.01 -1.06
N LYS A 46 1.12 10.33 -2.32
CA LYS A 46 1.82 9.68 -3.41
C LYS A 46 3.23 10.23 -3.52
N THR A 47 4.22 9.34 -3.45
CA THR A 47 5.62 9.71 -3.59
C THR A 47 6.09 9.41 -5.01
N GLN A 48 6.61 10.43 -5.69
CA GLN A 48 7.28 10.30 -6.98
C GLN A 48 8.76 10.58 -6.79
N VAL A 49 9.60 9.58 -6.96
CA VAL A 49 11.07 9.73 -6.79
C VAL A 49 11.72 10.19 -8.08
N LYS A 50 11.32 9.61 -9.21
CA LYS A 50 11.71 9.96 -10.58
C LYS A 50 10.50 9.77 -11.48
N PRO A 51 10.46 10.36 -12.70
CA PRO A 51 9.32 10.17 -13.61
C PRO A 51 8.98 8.71 -13.89
N GLU A 52 10.00 7.86 -13.99
CA GLU A 52 9.91 6.44 -14.29
C GLU A 52 9.84 5.52 -13.06
N PHE A 53 9.99 6.07 -11.84
CA PHE A 53 10.00 5.30 -10.60
C PHE A 53 8.87 5.75 -9.65
N ILE A 54 7.90 4.86 -9.44
CA ILE A 54 6.81 5.04 -8.49
C ILE A 54 7.35 4.69 -7.11
N GLY A 55 7.63 5.71 -6.28
CA GLY A 55 8.12 5.51 -4.90
C GLY A 55 7.03 4.96 -3.98
N CYS A 56 7.45 4.45 -2.81
CA CYS A 56 6.55 4.05 -1.75
C CYS A 56 5.68 5.23 -1.29
N ASN A 57 4.41 4.97 -1.11
CA ASN A 57 3.44 5.93 -0.60
C ASN A 57 3.50 6.00 0.93
N GLN A 58 2.91 7.05 1.48
CA GLN A 58 2.77 7.23 2.92
C GLN A 58 1.34 7.65 3.24
N GLY A 59 0.86 7.23 4.41
CA GLY A 59 -0.40 7.73 4.94
C GLY A 59 -0.21 8.35 6.31
N TRP A 60 -1.18 9.18 6.74
CA TRP A 60 -1.29 9.55 8.14
C TRP A 60 -2.73 9.75 8.55
N VAL A 61 -2.98 9.45 9.82
CA VAL A 61 -4.30 9.56 10.43
C VAL A 61 -4.18 10.44 11.66
N ILE A 62 -4.98 11.50 11.71
CA ILE A 62 -5.03 12.45 12.81
C ILE A 62 -6.09 11.99 13.80
N PHE A 63 -5.64 11.47 14.94
CA PHE A 63 -6.47 11.17 16.10
C PHE A 63 -6.70 12.42 16.97
N LYS A 64 -7.51 12.29 18.01
CA LYS A 64 -7.82 13.41 18.92
C LYS A 64 -6.57 14.03 19.54
N ASP A 65 -5.62 13.20 19.97
CA ASP A 65 -4.44 13.66 20.74
C ASP A 65 -3.11 13.35 20.05
N PHE A 66 -3.08 12.64 18.93
CA PHE A 66 -1.84 12.25 18.23
C PHE A 66 -2.05 11.98 16.74
N VAL A 67 -0.94 11.77 16.05
CA VAL A 67 -0.91 11.30 14.66
C VAL A 67 -0.30 9.91 14.60
N LEU A 68 -0.96 9.01 13.84
CA LEU A 68 -0.41 7.75 13.35
C LEU A 68 0.09 7.97 11.93
N VAL A 69 1.34 7.66 11.64
CA VAL A 69 1.88 7.59 10.27
C VAL A 69 1.84 6.13 9.80
N ILE A 70 1.54 5.90 8.54
CA ILE A 70 1.55 4.60 7.87
C ILE A 70 2.68 4.63 6.87
N ASP A 71 3.64 3.76 7.06
CA ASP A 71 4.93 3.64 6.39
C ASP A 71 5.86 4.85 6.55
N ALA A 72 7.02 4.60 7.10
CA ALA A 72 8.03 5.63 7.36
C ALA A 72 8.74 6.10 6.08
N ASN A 73 8.77 5.27 5.04
CA ASN A 73 9.52 5.47 3.80
C ASN A 73 11.04 5.59 4.03
N PHE A 74 11.79 6.11 3.06
CA PHE A 74 13.20 6.43 3.22
C PHE A 74 13.41 7.67 4.13
N PRO A 75 14.60 7.86 4.73
CA PRO A 75 14.85 8.97 5.67
C PRO A 75 14.48 10.35 5.11
N ASN A 76 14.88 10.66 3.88
CA ASN A 76 14.59 11.95 3.23
C ASN A 76 13.09 12.14 2.93
N GLN A 77 12.33 11.07 2.76
CA GLN A 77 10.89 11.12 2.56
C GLN A 77 10.14 11.23 3.89
N ALA A 78 10.68 10.64 4.97
CA ALA A 78 10.18 10.81 6.32
C ALA A 78 10.22 12.28 6.76
N GLU A 79 11.32 12.98 6.48
CA GLU A 79 11.45 14.43 6.76
C GLU A 79 10.34 15.23 6.05
N LYS A 80 10.12 14.94 4.75
CA LYS A 80 9.09 15.62 3.95
C LYS A 80 7.67 15.37 4.44
N VAL A 81 7.35 14.13 4.85
CA VAL A 81 5.99 13.85 5.34
C VAL A 81 5.75 14.49 6.71
N ILE A 82 6.78 14.64 7.55
CA ILE A 82 6.67 15.38 8.80
C ILE A 82 6.30 16.83 8.55
N GLU A 83 6.93 17.49 7.58
CA GLU A 83 6.60 18.87 7.17
C GLU A 83 5.12 18.97 6.75
N LEU A 84 4.66 18.06 5.88
CA LEU A 84 3.27 18.02 5.42
C LEU A 84 2.27 17.77 6.56
N ILE A 85 2.61 16.91 7.53
CA ILE A 85 1.77 16.69 8.72
C ILE A 85 1.69 17.96 9.56
N ARG A 86 2.79 18.71 9.71
CA ARG A 86 2.83 19.95 10.48
C ARG A 86 2.02 21.09 9.84
N GLU A 87 1.80 21.05 8.53
CA GLU A 87 0.86 21.95 7.86
C GLU A 87 -0.61 21.68 8.24
N GLN A 88 -0.93 20.45 8.70
CA GLN A 88 -2.28 20.01 9.03
C GLN A 88 -2.58 20.05 10.54
N THR A 89 -1.57 19.83 11.39
CA THR A 89 -1.77 19.73 12.82
C THR A 89 -0.48 19.87 13.63
N ASP A 90 -0.59 20.45 14.85
CA ASP A 90 0.50 20.50 15.82
C ASP A 90 0.54 19.26 16.76
N LYS A 91 -0.39 18.31 16.61
CA LYS A 91 -0.44 17.10 17.44
C LYS A 91 0.84 16.27 17.29
N PRO A 92 1.31 15.61 18.36
CA PRO A 92 2.52 14.79 18.28
C PRO A 92 2.32 13.61 17.34
N ILE A 93 3.31 13.34 16.49
CA ILE A 93 3.42 12.07 15.76
C ILE A 93 3.87 11.03 16.80
N LYS A 94 2.95 10.17 17.20
CA LYS A 94 3.17 9.25 18.32
C LYS A 94 3.52 7.84 17.84
N TYR A 95 2.95 7.42 16.73
CA TYR A 95 3.14 6.07 16.21
C TYR A 95 3.44 6.09 14.73
N ILE A 96 4.30 5.15 14.33
CA ILE A 96 4.53 4.76 12.95
C ILE A 96 4.05 3.31 12.84
N PHE A 97 3.21 3.03 11.86
CA PHE A 97 2.87 1.66 11.51
C PHE A 97 3.62 1.27 10.25
N ASP A 98 4.56 0.34 10.39
CA ASP A 98 5.26 -0.25 9.25
C ASP A 98 4.45 -1.43 8.73
N THR A 99 4.00 -1.35 7.48
CA THR A 99 3.24 -2.43 6.84
C THR A 99 4.07 -3.68 6.66
N HIS A 100 5.37 -3.51 6.37
CA HIS A 100 6.37 -4.57 6.28
C HIS A 100 7.80 -4.00 6.43
N TYR A 101 8.82 -4.84 6.33
CA TYR A 101 10.20 -4.49 6.72
C TYR A 101 11.04 -3.82 5.63
N HIS A 102 10.59 -3.72 4.37
CA HIS A 102 11.40 -3.17 3.28
C HIS A 102 11.79 -1.71 3.56
N GLY A 103 12.99 -1.33 3.08
CA GLY A 103 13.59 -0.05 3.45
C GLY A 103 12.81 1.17 2.98
N ASP A 104 12.13 1.09 1.85
CA ASP A 104 11.24 2.16 1.36
C ASP A 104 9.93 2.29 2.15
N HIS A 105 9.68 1.40 3.11
CA HIS A 105 8.57 1.49 4.06
C HIS A 105 9.05 1.82 5.48
N ALA A 106 10.25 1.40 5.89
CA ALA A 106 10.66 1.40 7.30
C ALA A 106 11.96 2.15 7.62
N ASP A 107 12.84 2.45 6.66
CA ASP A 107 14.14 3.08 6.94
C ASP A 107 14.01 4.47 7.58
N GLY A 108 12.92 5.17 7.31
CA GLY A 108 12.58 6.47 7.91
C GLY A 108 12.23 6.43 9.40
N ASN A 109 12.05 5.25 10.00
CA ASN A 109 11.81 5.11 11.45
C ASN A 109 12.87 5.85 12.30
N ALA A 110 14.12 5.91 11.82
CA ALA A 110 15.19 6.64 12.48
C ALA A 110 14.92 8.15 12.62
N ILE A 111 14.19 8.73 11.66
CA ILE A 111 13.80 10.16 11.68
C ILE A 111 12.66 10.38 12.67
N PHE A 112 11.63 9.54 12.61
CA PHE A 112 10.48 9.64 13.50
C PHE A 112 10.83 9.38 14.97
N LYS A 113 11.80 8.48 15.24
CA LYS A 113 12.32 8.25 16.58
C LYS A 113 12.87 9.51 17.23
N LYS A 114 13.49 10.43 16.47
CA LYS A 114 13.98 11.73 16.97
C LYS A 114 12.84 12.62 17.48
N LEU A 115 11.61 12.39 17.02
CA LEU A 115 10.40 13.08 17.50
C LEU A 115 9.73 12.36 18.69
N GLY A 116 10.30 11.24 19.15
CA GLY A 116 9.72 10.41 20.21
C GLY A 116 8.64 9.44 19.74
N ALA A 117 8.47 9.27 18.44
CA ALA A 117 7.50 8.31 17.89
C ALA A 117 7.97 6.86 18.07
N THR A 118 7.00 5.96 18.18
CA THR A 118 7.23 4.52 18.35
C THR A 118 6.73 3.75 17.14
N ALA A 119 7.60 2.93 16.56
CA ALA A 119 7.24 2.07 15.44
C ALA A 119 6.50 0.81 15.89
N ILE A 120 5.46 0.45 15.15
CA ILE A 120 4.55 -0.68 15.36
C ILE A 120 4.56 -1.54 14.10
N ALA A 121 4.65 -2.86 14.23
CA ALA A 121 4.51 -3.80 13.12
C ALA A 121 3.84 -5.10 13.55
N SER A 122 3.56 -5.99 12.59
CA SER A 122 3.09 -7.32 12.92
C SER A 122 4.19 -8.13 13.61
N GLN A 123 3.81 -9.03 14.53
CA GLN A 123 4.78 -9.92 15.17
C GLN A 123 5.47 -10.85 14.18
N ARG A 124 4.83 -11.10 13.03
CA ARG A 124 5.36 -11.99 11.99
C ARG A 124 6.53 -11.37 11.22
N SER A 125 6.62 -10.02 11.16
CA SER A 125 7.74 -9.31 10.53
C SER A 125 8.97 -9.16 11.43
N ARG A 126 8.88 -9.53 12.71
CA ARG A 126 9.95 -9.24 13.68
C ARG A 126 11.32 -9.77 13.24
N THR A 127 11.39 -11.04 12.87
CA THR A 127 12.65 -11.65 12.41
C THR A 127 13.17 -10.97 11.14
N GLU A 128 12.28 -10.58 10.21
CA GLU A 128 12.67 -9.88 9.00
C GLU A 128 13.27 -8.51 9.31
N PHE A 129 12.68 -7.74 10.24
CA PHE A 129 13.26 -6.48 10.72
C PHE A 129 14.62 -6.67 11.38
N GLU A 130 14.76 -7.70 12.22
CA GLU A 130 15.97 -7.97 12.99
C GLU A 130 17.11 -8.58 12.13
N THR A 131 16.85 -8.99 10.90
CA THR A 131 17.83 -9.59 9.97
C THR A 131 17.90 -8.81 8.65
N LYS A 132 17.04 -9.11 7.70
CA LYS A 132 17.04 -8.51 6.35
C LYS A 132 16.90 -6.99 6.37
N GLY A 133 16.08 -6.45 7.27
CA GLY A 133 15.89 -5.00 7.42
C GLY A 133 17.18 -4.28 7.80
N ILE A 134 17.91 -4.80 8.81
CA ILE A 134 19.23 -4.27 9.21
C ILE A 134 20.21 -4.36 8.02
N GLU A 135 20.30 -5.51 7.36
CA GLU A 135 21.21 -5.70 6.23
C GLU A 135 20.91 -4.74 5.08
N GLY A 136 19.63 -4.54 4.75
CA GLY A 136 19.14 -3.59 3.73
C GLY A 136 19.49 -2.15 4.08
N PHE A 137 19.23 -1.73 5.32
CA PHE A 137 19.56 -0.40 5.81
C PHE A 137 21.07 -0.12 5.75
N GLU A 138 21.90 -1.03 6.24
CA GLU A 138 23.35 -0.88 6.18
C GLU A 138 23.89 -0.88 4.75
N SER A 139 23.24 -1.61 3.84
CA SER A 139 23.54 -1.55 2.42
C SER A 139 23.17 -0.19 1.83
N SER A 140 21.98 0.30 2.10
CA SER A 140 21.50 1.62 1.67
C SER A 140 22.39 2.74 2.20
N LYS A 141 22.82 2.64 3.46
CA LYS A 141 23.75 3.59 4.10
C LYS A 141 25.10 3.66 3.39
N ARG A 142 25.63 2.53 2.91
CA ARG A 142 26.86 2.51 2.11
C ARG A 142 26.70 3.12 0.73
N ILE A 143 25.52 2.93 0.11
CA ILE A 143 25.24 3.40 -1.26
C ILE A 143 24.86 4.89 -1.27
N LYS A 144 24.14 5.34 -0.22
CA LYS A 144 23.58 6.69 -0.11
C LYS A 144 24.02 7.35 1.22
N PRO A 145 25.32 7.56 1.45
CA PRO A 145 25.81 8.08 2.73
C PRO A 145 25.29 9.48 3.07
N ASP A 146 24.96 10.30 2.06
CA ASP A 146 24.41 11.64 2.25
C ASP A 146 22.96 11.60 2.79
N GLU A 147 22.18 10.57 2.45
CA GLU A 147 20.81 10.41 2.89
C GLU A 147 20.72 9.75 4.27
N TYR A 148 21.49 8.69 4.47
CA TYR A 148 21.44 7.89 5.70
C TYR A 148 22.39 8.43 6.79
N GLY A 149 23.49 9.07 6.40
CA GLY A 149 24.42 9.75 7.31
C GLY A 149 24.82 8.93 8.51
N LYS A 150 24.57 9.52 9.70
CA LYS A 150 24.85 8.89 11.02
C LYS A 150 23.58 8.26 11.61
N LEU A 151 22.57 7.96 10.80
CA LEU A 151 21.38 7.29 11.30
C LEU A 151 21.71 5.85 11.71
N ASP A 152 21.10 5.43 12.81
CA ASP A 152 21.08 4.03 13.22
C ASP A 152 19.78 3.40 12.77
N TYR A 153 19.81 2.14 12.43
CA TYR A 153 18.59 1.39 12.10
C TYR A 153 17.64 1.36 13.31
N VAL A 154 16.36 1.56 13.03
CA VAL A 154 15.32 1.56 14.06
C VAL A 154 14.19 0.63 13.63
N TYR A 155 14.13 -0.52 14.25
CA TYR A 155 13.03 -1.46 14.06
C TYR A 155 11.88 -1.21 15.05
N PRO A 156 10.67 -1.73 14.76
CA PRO A 156 9.53 -1.60 15.64
C PRO A 156 9.78 -2.16 17.05
N THR A 157 9.18 -1.51 18.04
CA THR A 157 9.25 -1.98 19.43
C THR A 157 7.90 -2.42 19.99
N ILE A 158 6.83 -2.15 19.25
CA ILE A 158 5.50 -2.68 19.52
C ILE A 158 5.15 -3.66 18.40
N TYR A 159 4.88 -4.90 18.78
CA TYR A 159 4.47 -5.96 17.85
C TYR A 159 3.11 -6.52 18.23
N PHE A 160 2.22 -6.67 17.25
CA PHE A 160 0.91 -7.28 17.46
C PHE A 160 0.80 -8.64 16.77
N PRO A 161 0.13 -9.64 17.40
CA PRO A 161 0.10 -11.00 16.84
C PRO A 161 -0.82 -11.15 15.62
N GLN A 162 -2.04 -10.61 15.65
CA GLN A 162 -3.03 -10.71 14.59
C GLN A 162 -3.68 -9.37 14.26
N ARG A 163 -4.06 -8.62 15.30
CA ARG A 163 -4.74 -7.34 15.19
C ARG A 163 -4.40 -6.44 16.37
N MET A 164 -4.24 -5.15 16.08
CA MET A 164 -4.20 -4.08 17.08
C MET A 164 -5.20 -3.01 16.67
N ILE A 165 -5.87 -2.40 17.65
CA ILE A 165 -6.87 -1.37 17.41
C ILE A 165 -6.41 -0.09 18.10
N LEU A 166 -6.37 1.00 17.34
CA LEU A 166 -6.26 2.35 17.83
C LEU A 166 -7.62 3.02 17.65
N ASP A 167 -8.28 3.42 18.74
CA ASP A 167 -9.61 4.01 18.72
C ASP A 167 -9.72 5.09 19.81
N ASP A 168 -10.09 6.31 19.43
CA ASP A 168 -10.30 7.44 20.36
C ASP A 168 -11.77 7.86 20.46
N GLY A 169 -12.68 7.04 19.90
CA GLY A 169 -14.11 7.30 19.82
C GLY A 169 -14.53 7.99 18.51
N GLU A 170 -13.67 8.81 17.91
CA GLU A 170 -13.94 9.49 16.64
C GLU A 170 -13.23 8.80 15.47
N MET A 171 -11.93 8.55 15.62
CA MET A 171 -11.10 7.85 14.66
C MET A 171 -10.82 6.42 15.14
N ARG A 172 -10.91 5.46 14.21
CA ARG A 172 -10.58 4.05 14.46
C ARG A 172 -9.74 3.50 13.34
N VAL A 173 -8.59 2.95 13.69
CA VAL A 173 -7.68 2.22 12.80
C VAL A 173 -7.45 0.82 13.36
N GLU A 174 -7.62 -0.18 12.54
CA GLU A 174 -7.32 -1.58 12.85
C GLU A 174 -6.08 -1.99 12.05
N LEU A 175 -4.98 -2.24 12.74
CA LEU A 175 -3.77 -2.81 12.17
C LEU A 175 -3.96 -4.32 12.14
N ILE A 176 -3.89 -4.94 10.97
CA ILE A 176 -4.24 -6.35 10.79
C ILE A 176 -3.09 -7.05 10.05
N TRP A 177 -2.54 -8.12 10.63
CA TRP A 177 -1.68 -9.01 9.88
C TRP A 177 -2.51 -9.70 8.80
N SER A 178 -2.18 -9.43 7.54
CA SER A 178 -2.94 -9.92 6.39
C SER A 178 -2.58 -11.35 6.00
N GLY A 179 -1.37 -11.78 6.30
CA GLY A 179 -0.80 -13.07 5.91
C GLY A 179 0.51 -12.90 5.17
N HIS A 180 1.20 -14.00 4.89
CA HIS A 180 2.40 -13.98 4.04
C HIS A 180 1.96 -13.74 2.58
N ALA A 181 2.17 -12.55 2.08
CA ALA A 181 1.91 -12.17 0.69
C ALA A 181 3.21 -11.67 0.05
N HIS A 182 3.50 -10.37 0.09
CA HIS A 182 4.74 -9.75 -0.37
C HIS A 182 5.93 -10.09 0.55
N THR A 183 5.69 -10.06 1.88
CA THR A 183 6.61 -10.53 2.92
C THR A 183 5.85 -11.40 3.94
N MET A 184 6.57 -12.12 4.80
CA MET A 184 5.93 -12.94 5.84
C MET A 184 5.13 -12.09 6.82
N GLY A 185 5.57 -10.86 7.06
CA GLY A 185 5.04 -9.97 8.06
C GLY A 185 3.99 -8.98 7.59
N ASP A 186 3.52 -9.06 6.35
CA ASP A 186 2.61 -8.07 5.77
C ASP A 186 1.40 -7.77 6.64
N ALA A 187 1.18 -6.48 6.86
CA ALA A 187 0.04 -6.01 7.63
C ALA A 187 -0.57 -4.75 6.97
N VAL A 188 -1.84 -4.56 7.20
CA VAL A 188 -2.64 -3.48 6.60
C VAL A 188 -3.24 -2.60 7.69
N ALA A 189 -3.52 -1.34 7.38
CA ALA A 189 -4.29 -0.45 8.25
C ALA A 189 -5.70 -0.26 7.68
N TRP A 190 -6.70 -0.78 8.38
CA TRP A 190 -8.11 -0.70 8.02
C TRP A 190 -8.83 0.37 8.83
N LEU A 191 -9.51 1.29 8.15
CA LEU A 191 -10.33 2.34 8.72
C LEU A 191 -11.83 2.03 8.48
N PRO A 192 -12.49 1.25 9.34
CA PRO A 192 -13.83 0.71 9.09
C PRO A 192 -14.90 1.79 8.94
N ARG A 193 -14.79 2.90 9.66
CA ARG A 193 -15.75 4.01 9.59
C ARG A 193 -15.73 4.72 8.24
N HIS A 194 -14.59 4.69 7.54
CA HIS A 194 -14.41 5.38 6.26
C HIS A 194 -14.41 4.43 5.06
N GLY A 195 -14.17 3.14 5.28
CA GLY A 195 -13.99 2.15 4.22
C GLY A 195 -12.64 2.31 3.51
N ILE A 196 -11.60 2.76 4.21
CA ILE A 196 -10.26 3.00 3.66
C ILE A 196 -9.31 1.89 4.12
N LEU A 197 -8.57 1.30 3.18
CA LEU A 197 -7.57 0.28 3.45
C LEU A 197 -6.21 0.73 2.93
N PHE A 198 -5.25 0.95 3.83
CA PHE A 198 -3.84 1.09 3.50
C PHE A 198 -3.21 -0.29 3.48
N THR A 199 -2.59 -0.66 2.38
CA THR A 199 -2.23 -2.05 2.11
C THR A 199 -0.74 -2.35 2.18
N GLY A 200 0.12 -1.33 2.23
CA GLY A 200 1.52 -1.53 1.88
C GLY A 200 1.60 -2.25 0.54
N ASP A 201 2.60 -3.07 0.37
CA ASP A 201 2.87 -3.76 -0.89
C ASP A 201 2.07 -5.04 -1.10
N SER A 202 1.17 -5.39 -0.18
CA SER A 202 0.17 -6.43 -0.47
C SER A 202 -0.67 -6.06 -1.71
N ILE A 203 -0.87 -4.75 -1.97
CA ILE A 203 -1.54 -4.22 -3.16
C ILE A 203 -0.77 -3.00 -3.66
N VAL A 204 -0.45 -2.98 -4.97
CA VAL A 204 0.14 -1.84 -5.67
C VAL A 204 -0.72 -1.43 -6.86
N ASN A 205 -0.57 -0.20 -7.32
CA ASN A 205 -1.32 0.33 -8.47
C ASN A 205 -0.38 0.82 -9.56
N GLY A 206 -0.36 0.11 -10.69
CA GLY A 206 0.44 0.48 -11.85
C GLY A 206 1.95 0.27 -11.68
N ALA A 207 2.37 -0.57 -10.73
CA ALA A 207 3.75 -0.97 -10.53
C ALA A 207 3.87 -2.50 -10.47
N PHE A 208 5.03 -3.05 -10.87
CA PHE A 208 5.34 -4.45 -10.59
C PHE A 208 5.73 -4.60 -9.12
N ASN A 209 5.18 -5.61 -8.48
CA ASN A 209 5.55 -5.96 -7.13
C ASN A 209 6.76 -6.90 -7.12
N TYR A 210 7.75 -6.59 -6.30
CA TYR A 210 8.84 -7.50 -6.01
C TYR A 210 8.32 -8.75 -5.32
N THR A 211 8.76 -9.93 -5.75
CA THR A 211 8.26 -11.21 -5.22
C THR A 211 9.31 -12.00 -4.43
N GLY A 212 10.54 -11.50 -4.31
CA GLY A 212 11.66 -12.27 -3.75
C GLY A 212 11.47 -12.81 -2.33
N ASP A 213 10.62 -12.18 -1.53
CA ASP A 213 10.30 -12.59 -0.15
C ASP A 213 8.87 -13.12 -0.02
N SER A 214 8.15 -13.29 -1.12
CA SER A 214 6.72 -13.57 -1.15
C SER A 214 6.37 -15.06 -1.09
N ASP A 215 5.10 -15.31 -0.80
CA ASP A 215 4.39 -16.55 -1.12
C ASP A 215 3.26 -16.20 -2.09
N THR A 216 3.53 -16.31 -3.40
CA THR A 216 2.59 -15.86 -4.42
C THR A 216 1.31 -16.69 -4.47
N ALA A 217 1.33 -17.94 -4.01
CA ALA A 217 0.13 -18.77 -3.87
C ALA A 217 -0.75 -18.27 -2.72
N ASN A 218 -0.13 -18.00 -1.57
CA ASN A 218 -0.86 -17.47 -0.41
C ASN A 218 -1.26 -16.01 -0.61
N TRP A 219 -0.52 -15.22 -1.40
CA TRP A 219 -0.88 -13.84 -1.72
C TRP A 219 -2.27 -13.75 -2.37
N ILE A 220 -2.60 -14.69 -3.26
CA ILE A 220 -3.95 -14.79 -3.83
C ILE A 220 -5.02 -14.96 -2.73
N ASN A 221 -4.75 -15.82 -1.72
CA ASN A 221 -5.65 -16.02 -0.59
C ASN A 221 -5.77 -14.78 0.31
N VAL A 222 -4.66 -14.06 0.50
CA VAL A 222 -4.63 -12.78 1.25
C VAL A 222 -5.52 -11.75 0.57
N ILE A 223 -5.40 -11.61 -0.76
CA ILE A 223 -6.25 -10.68 -1.53
C ILE A 223 -7.73 -11.05 -1.41
N ASP A 224 -8.07 -12.35 -1.44
CA ASP A 224 -9.45 -12.81 -1.28
C ASP A 224 -10.01 -12.41 0.09
N LYS A 225 -9.26 -12.65 1.17
CA LYS A 225 -9.65 -12.25 2.53
C LYS A 225 -9.81 -10.73 2.67
N LEU A 226 -8.88 -9.94 2.13
CA LEU A 226 -9.00 -8.48 2.13
C LEU A 226 -10.24 -8.03 1.33
N SER A 227 -10.59 -8.77 0.27
CA SER A 227 -11.78 -8.48 -0.54
C SER A 227 -13.10 -8.72 0.18
N GLU A 228 -13.13 -9.36 1.35
CA GLU A 228 -14.34 -9.49 2.18
C GLU A 228 -14.67 -8.18 2.92
N LEU A 229 -13.68 -7.30 3.13
CA LEU A 229 -13.89 -6.02 3.78
C LEU A 229 -14.76 -5.09 2.91
N PRO A 230 -15.60 -4.23 3.53
CA PRO A 230 -16.41 -3.25 2.81
C PRO A 230 -15.59 -2.02 2.36
N ILE A 231 -14.55 -2.29 1.55
CA ILE A 231 -13.59 -1.28 1.08
C ILE A 231 -14.26 -0.36 0.08
N LYS A 232 -14.04 0.94 0.24
CA LYS A 232 -14.39 2.01 -0.71
C LYS A 232 -13.14 2.54 -1.40
N ILE A 233 -12.04 2.71 -0.64
CA ILE A 233 -10.76 3.24 -1.12
C ILE A 233 -9.66 2.29 -0.70
N VAL A 234 -8.83 1.89 -1.65
CA VAL A 234 -7.54 1.22 -1.45
C VAL A 234 -6.46 2.28 -1.56
N ALA A 235 -5.67 2.43 -0.51
CA ALA A 235 -4.46 3.25 -0.45
C ALA A 235 -3.25 2.31 -0.58
N PRO A 236 -2.71 2.11 -1.81
CA PRO A 236 -1.69 1.09 -2.09
C PRO A 236 -0.31 1.51 -1.61
N GLY A 237 0.62 0.56 -1.48
CA GLY A 237 2.03 0.87 -1.16
C GLY A 237 2.71 1.67 -2.25
N HIS A 238 2.36 1.44 -3.52
CA HIS A 238 2.85 2.20 -4.67
C HIS A 238 1.70 2.58 -5.61
N GLY A 239 1.80 3.75 -6.24
CA GLY A 239 0.84 4.24 -7.23
C GLY A 239 -0.34 5.03 -6.64
N GLU A 240 -1.36 5.30 -7.44
CA GLU A 240 -2.51 6.13 -7.03
C GLU A 240 -3.51 5.34 -6.19
N PRO A 241 -4.24 5.99 -5.26
CA PRO A 241 -5.39 5.39 -4.61
C PRO A 241 -6.44 4.97 -5.65
N ALA A 242 -7.14 3.89 -5.37
CA ALA A 242 -8.18 3.36 -6.27
C ALA A 242 -9.35 2.77 -5.48
N GLY A 243 -10.36 2.30 -6.17
CA GLY A 243 -11.44 1.54 -5.58
C GLY A 243 -11.06 0.08 -5.33
N LYS A 244 -12.00 -0.69 -4.80
CA LYS A 244 -11.82 -2.10 -4.44
C LYS A 244 -11.44 -3.00 -5.64
N GLU A 245 -11.73 -2.57 -6.86
CA GLU A 245 -11.36 -3.27 -8.10
C GLU A 245 -9.85 -3.47 -8.25
N LEU A 246 -9.02 -2.64 -7.60
CA LEU A 246 -7.58 -2.78 -7.61
C LEU A 246 -7.12 -4.15 -7.05
N LEU A 247 -7.83 -4.68 -6.03
CA LEU A 247 -7.54 -6.01 -5.49
C LEU A 247 -7.71 -7.10 -6.57
N LYS A 248 -8.73 -6.97 -7.42
CA LYS A 248 -8.94 -7.93 -8.52
C LYS A 248 -7.82 -7.87 -9.56
N THR A 249 -7.33 -6.66 -9.85
CA THR A 249 -6.21 -6.46 -10.77
C THR A 249 -4.93 -7.10 -10.25
N GLN A 250 -4.61 -6.89 -8.97
CA GLN A 250 -3.46 -7.51 -8.32
C GLN A 250 -3.57 -9.05 -8.28
N LYS A 251 -4.75 -9.57 -7.90
CA LYS A 251 -5.01 -11.02 -7.91
C LYS A 251 -4.82 -11.62 -9.30
N LYS A 252 -5.37 -10.96 -10.32
CA LYS A 252 -5.26 -11.39 -11.72
C LYS A 252 -3.79 -11.54 -12.14
N TYR A 253 -2.92 -10.59 -11.77
CA TYR A 253 -1.49 -10.66 -12.05
C TYR A 253 -0.87 -11.97 -11.54
N PHE A 254 -1.05 -12.31 -10.27
CA PHE A 254 -0.46 -13.53 -9.71
C PHE A 254 -1.07 -14.80 -10.28
N VAL A 255 -2.39 -14.84 -10.49
CA VAL A 255 -3.07 -15.99 -11.10
C VAL A 255 -2.52 -16.23 -12.50
N GLU A 256 -2.44 -15.21 -13.35
CA GLU A 256 -1.93 -15.33 -14.73
C GLU A 256 -0.45 -15.71 -14.76
N MET A 257 0.40 -15.06 -13.94
CA MET A 257 1.81 -15.40 -13.87
C MET A 257 2.02 -16.87 -13.50
N ARG A 258 1.37 -17.34 -12.44
CA ARG A 258 1.46 -18.75 -12.00
C ARG A 258 0.94 -19.71 -13.05
N GLN A 259 -0.15 -19.37 -13.73
CA GLN A 259 -0.73 -20.20 -14.80
C GLN A 259 0.20 -20.29 -16.00
N ILE A 260 0.70 -19.17 -16.51
CA ILE A 260 1.58 -19.12 -17.69
C ILE A 260 2.90 -19.84 -17.42
N ILE A 261 3.52 -19.59 -16.27
CA ILE A 261 4.78 -20.25 -15.89
C ILE A 261 4.55 -21.76 -15.68
N GLY A 262 3.47 -22.13 -14.98
CA GLY A 262 3.12 -23.53 -14.74
C GLY A 262 2.89 -24.31 -16.05
N GLN A 263 2.21 -23.72 -17.04
CA GLN A 263 2.04 -24.32 -18.35
C GLN A 263 3.38 -24.50 -19.07
N ALA A 264 4.24 -23.47 -19.05
CA ALA A 264 5.56 -23.56 -19.69
C ALA A 264 6.44 -24.65 -19.06
N ILE A 265 6.35 -24.85 -17.73
CA ILE A 265 7.04 -25.96 -17.04
C ILE A 265 6.50 -27.31 -17.52
N GLN A 266 5.16 -27.46 -17.63
CA GLN A 266 4.53 -28.70 -18.14
C GLN A 266 4.93 -29.00 -19.59
N ASP A 267 5.12 -27.96 -20.39
CA ASP A 267 5.61 -28.06 -21.78
C ASP A 267 7.11 -28.36 -21.87
N GLY A 268 7.79 -28.53 -20.74
CA GLY A 268 9.22 -28.89 -20.65
C GLY A 268 10.19 -27.76 -20.89
N LYS A 269 9.75 -26.50 -20.84
CA LYS A 269 10.62 -25.32 -21.00
C LYS A 269 11.51 -25.12 -19.77
N SER A 270 12.76 -24.81 -20.02
CA SER A 270 13.71 -24.37 -18.99
C SER A 270 13.37 -22.97 -18.47
N LEU A 271 13.88 -22.61 -17.28
CA LEU A 271 13.73 -21.27 -16.72
C LEU A 271 14.21 -20.17 -17.68
N ASP A 272 15.34 -20.39 -18.35
CA ASP A 272 15.91 -19.41 -19.28
C ASP A 272 15.03 -19.20 -20.52
N GLU A 273 14.44 -20.28 -21.06
CA GLU A 273 13.45 -20.17 -22.15
C GLU A 273 12.20 -19.42 -21.70
N ILE A 274 11.71 -19.70 -20.47
CA ILE A 274 10.57 -19.02 -19.90
C ILE A 274 10.82 -17.51 -19.75
N LYS A 275 11.97 -17.13 -19.19
CA LYS A 275 12.39 -15.71 -19.05
C LYS A 275 12.40 -14.96 -20.39
N GLN A 276 12.81 -15.63 -21.47
CA GLN A 276 12.93 -15.04 -22.80
C GLN A 276 11.59 -14.97 -23.55
N THR A 277 10.68 -15.92 -23.32
CA THR A 277 9.50 -16.12 -24.17
C THR A 277 8.18 -15.69 -23.53
N ILE A 278 8.12 -15.48 -22.22
CA ILE A 278 6.88 -15.04 -21.56
C ILE A 278 6.55 -13.60 -21.95
N GLU A 279 5.36 -13.41 -22.46
CA GLU A 279 4.73 -12.11 -22.68
C GLU A 279 3.63 -11.87 -21.65
N LEU A 280 3.58 -10.66 -21.10
CA LEU A 280 2.56 -10.19 -20.18
C LEU A 280 1.93 -8.92 -20.74
N PRO A 281 1.14 -9.03 -21.82
CA PRO A 281 0.64 -7.86 -22.55
C PRO A 281 -0.22 -6.92 -21.72
N PHE A 282 -0.91 -7.44 -20.69
CA PHE A 282 -1.79 -6.66 -19.82
C PHE A 282 -1.05 -5.73 -18.84
N TYR A 283 0.27 -5.92 -18.66
CA TYR A 283 1.07 -5.20 -17.67
C TYR A 283 2.16 -4.33 -18.30
N LYS A 284 2.12 -4.13 -19.63
CA LYS A 284 3.11 -3.34 -20.37
C LYS A 284 3.20 -1.88 -19.93
N GLU A 285 2.09 -1.36 -19.40
CA GLU A 285 1.99 0.05 -18.96
C GLU A 285 2.30 0.24 -17.48
N TRP A 286 2.63 -0.82 -16.74
CA TRP A 286 2.97 -0.69 -15.33
C TRP A 286 4.37 -0.06 -15.18
N GLY A 287 4.46 0.98 -14.34
CA GLY A 287 5.73 1.64 -14.02
C GLY A 287 6.64 0.76 -13.16
N GLY A 288 7.95 1.01 -13.21
CA GLY A 288 8.93 0.21 -12.47
C GLY A 288 9.26 -1.12 -13.14
N VAL A 289 8.68 -1.39 -14.31
CA VAL A 289 8.95 -2.59 -15.09
C VAL A 289 10.23 -2.39 -15.87
N ASP A 290 11.33 -2.64 -15.22
CA ASP A 290 12.49 -3.03 -16.02
C ASP A 290 12.44 -4.55 -16.31
N VAL A 291 13.19 -4.95 -17.30
CA VAL A 291 13.29 -6.38 -17.69
C VAL A 291 13.81 -7.22 -16.52
N LYS A 292 14.56 -6.61 -15.60
CA LYS A 292 15.16 -7.27 -14.44
C LYS A 292 14.08 -7.67 -13.41
N GLU A 293 13.22 -6.73 -12.96
CA GLU A 293 12.17 -7.04 -11.98
C GLU A 293 11.20 -8.11 -12.49
N ARG A 294 10.82 -8.00 -13.77
CA ARG A 294 10.01 -9.04 -14.42
C ARG A 294 10.69 -10.40 -14.38
N THR A 295 11.99 -10.44 -14.65
CA THR A 295 12.79 -11.67 -14.69
C THR A 295 12.89 -12.28 -13.30
N GLU A 296 13.11 -11.48 -12.27
CA GLU A 296 13.17 -11.91 -10.87
C GLU A 296 11.82 -12.51 -10.41
N ASN A 297 10.70 -11.88 -10.77
CA ASN A 297 9.37 -12.43 -10.45
C ASN A 297 9.10 -13.77 -11.15
N ILE A 298 9.50 -13.92 -12.41
CA ILE A 298 9.40 -15.20 -13.13
C ILE A 298 10.23 -16.29 -12.41
N GLU A 299 11.46 -15.96 -12.04
CA GLU A 299 12.39 -16.88 -11.37
C GLU A 299 11.83 -17.35 -10.02
N HIS A 300 11.31 -16.41 -9.23
CA HIS A 300 10.70 -16.71 -7.94
C HIS A 300 9.50 -17.65 -8.09
N ILE A 301 8.53 -17.30 -8.95
CA ILE A 301 7.33 -18.12 -9.19
C ILE A 301 7.70 -19.49 -9.77
N TYR A 302 8.66 -19.56 -10.68
CA TYR A 302 9.19 -20.83 -11.17
C TYR A 302 9.73 -21.70 -10.03
N GLY A 303 10.53 -21.07 -9.13
CA GLY A 303 11.03 -21.73 -7.93
C GLY A 303 9.92 -22.26 -7.02
N GLU A 304 8.86 -21.49 -6.78
CA GLU A 304 7.70 -21.96 -6.01
C GLU A 304 7.00 -23.15 -6.65
N LEU A 305 6.82 -23.14 -7.99
CA LEU A 305 6.09 -24.17 -8.73
C LEU A 305 6.91 -25.46 -8.91
N THR A 306 8.23 -25.41 -8.79
CA THR A 306 9.14 -26.57 -8.98
C THR A 306 9.68 -27.14 -7.66
N LYS A 307 9.55 -26.42 -6.53
CA LYS A 307 9.86 -26.99 -5.20
C LYS A 307 8.89 -28.15 -4.91
N LYS A 308 9.46 -29.34 -4.64
CA LYS A 308 8.73 -30.51 -4.19
C LYS A 308 8.51 -30.48 -2.68
#